data_e78e99230d02e741e3dbf43ebe826681
#
_entry.id   e78e99230d02e741e3dbf43ebe826681
#
_cell.length_a   1.000
_cell.length_b   1.000
_cell.length_c   1.000
_cell.angle_alpha   90.00
_cell.angle_beta   90.00
_cell.angle_gamma   90.00
#
_symmetry.space_group_name_H-M   'P 1'
#
loop_
_entity.id
_entity.type
_entity.pdbx_description
1 polymer ?
#
loop_
_entity_poly.entity_id
_entity_poly.type
_entity_poly.pdbx_seq_one_letter_code
_entity_poly.pdbx_strand_id
1 'polypeptide(L)'
;MDKNDAELVEKAKAGDTASFEVLVKKYQDKIYGLANYVCLGLKSEADDVYQETFISAFKNIKKFKGKAGFGTWLYRIAANNCWMKFRKKKSEKLVSLEDVRGLEDITHTDEIKKKELSESVAKALSKLTVDFRLAVTLADIQGLSMEESAKVLKITVPAFKTRLFRARQMLKNKFE
;
A
#
# COMPACT_ATOMS: atom_id res chain seq x y z
N MET A 1 -18.52 3.77 6.91
CA MET A 1 -17.52 3.69 7.99
C MET A 1 -18.03 2.65 8.99
N ASP A 2 -17.21 1.71 9.35
CA ASP A 2 -17.53 0.76 10.41
C ASP A 2 -17.82 1.57 11.70
N LYS A 3 -18.96 1.32 12.36
CA LYS A 3 -19.37 2.08 13.57
C LYS A 3 -18.29 1.98 14.66
N ASN A 4 -17.64 0.83 14.75
CA ASN A 4 -16.55 0.60 15.71
C ASN A 4 -15.30 1.46 15.42
N ASP A 5 -14.95 1.64 14.14
CA ASP A 5 -13.83 2.51 13.77
C ASP A 5 -14.08 3.97 14.10
N ALA A 6 -15.34 4.44 13.99
CA ALA A 6 -15.67 5.82 14.29
C ALA A 6 -15.42 6.16 15.77
N GLU A 7 -15.86 5.27 16.66
CA GLU A 7 -15.67 5.44 18.11
C GLU A 7 -14.18 5.41 18.49
N LEU A 8 -13.44 4.42 17.97
CA LEU A 8 -12.00 4.30 18.21
C LEU A 8 -11.23 5.52 17.72
N VAL A 9 -11.60 6.03 16.55
CA VAL A 9 -10.98 7.23 15.97
C VAL A 9 -11.22 8.45 16.85
N GLU A 10 -12.44 8.67 17.34
CA GLU A 10 -12.72 9.83 18.21
C GLU A 10 -11.97 9.73 19.55
N LYS A 11 -11.88 8.54 20.15
CA LYS A 11 -11.05 8.31 21.35
C LYS A 11 -9.56 8.58 21.07
N ALA A 12 -9.05 8.06 19.95
CA ALA A 12 -7.65 8.29 19.55
C ALA A 12 -7.35 9.78 19.29
N LYS A 13 -8.28 10.53 18.70
CA LYS A 13 -8.17 12.00 18.55
C LYS A 13 -8.11 12.74 19.90
N ALA A 14 -8.83 12.22 20.90
CA ALA A 14 -8.80 12.74 22.25
C ALA A 14 -7.50 12.40 23.01
N GLY A 15 -6.62 11.57 22.42
CA GLY A 15 -5.32 11.19 22.98
C GLY A 15 -5.28 9.79 23.57
N ASP A 16 -6.33 9.00 23.44
CA ASP A 16 -6.34 7.60 23.87
C ASP A 16 -5.50 6.74 22.91
N THR A 17 -4.27 6.43 23.33
CA THR A 17 -3.33 5.61 22.57
C THR A 17 -3.80 4.16 22.45
N ALA A 18 -4.50 3.63 23.44
CA ALA A 18 -5.02 2.26 23.41
C ALA A 18 -6.04 2.07 22.28
N SER A 19 -6.94 3.04 22.06
CA SER A 19 -7.86 3.04 20.92
C SER A 19 -7.12 3.09 19.58
N PHE A 20 -6.02 3.83 19.48
CA PHE A 20 -5.20 3.82 18.27
C PHE A 20 -4.50 2.49 18.05
N GLU A 21 -4.00 1.83 19.10
CA GLU A 21 -3.42 0.48 19.00
C GLU A 21 -4.41 -0.56 18.47
N VAL A 22 -5.68 -0.47 18.89
CA VAL A 22 -6.74 -1.34 18.35
C VAL A 22 -6.92 -1.12 16.84
N LEU A 23 -6.90 0.15 16.38
CA LEU A 23 -6.93 0.47 14.95
C LEU A 23 -5.70 -0.08 14.22
N VAL A 24 -4.50 0.04 14.80
CA VAL A 24 -3.28 -0.54 14.21
C VAL A 24 -3.44 -2.04 14.05
N LYS A 25 -3.81 -2.77 15.10
CA LYS A 25 -4.02 -4.23 15.05
C LYS A 25 -5.05 -4.65 13.99
N LYS A 26 -6.12 -3.86 13.83
CA LYS A 26 -7.16 -4.12 12.82
C LYS A 26 -6.67 -3.98 11.38
N TYR A 27 -5.77 -3.01 11.13
CA TYR A 27 -5.36 -2.65 9.78
C TYR A 27 -3.93 -3.10 9.42
N GLN A 28 -3.13 -3.59 10.35
CA GLN A 28 -1.72 -3.91 10.16
C GLN A 28 -1.47 -4.86 8.99
N ASP A 29 -2.23 -5.97 8.90
CA ASP A 29 -2.02 -6.97 7.83
C ASP A 29 -2.43 -6.44 6.45
N LYS A 30 -3.46 -5.60 6.40
CA LYS A 30 -3.90 -4.95 5.17
C LYS A 30 -2.88 -3.94 4.66
N ILE A 31 -2.33 -3.11 5.54
CA ILE A 31 -1.32 -2.11 5.18
C ILE A 31 0.01 -2.78 4.83
N TYR A 32 0.42 -3.79 5.59
CA TYR A 32 1.61 -4.56 5.27
C TYR A 32 1.47 -5.28 3.92
N GLY A 33 0.32 -5.91 3.67
CA GLY A 33 0.02 -6.54 2.38
C GLY A 33 0.10 -5.56 1.22
N LEU A 34 -0.49 -4.34 1.35
CA LEU A 34 -0.36 -3.30 0.33
C LEU A 34 1.13 -2.96 0.09
N ALA A 35 1.87 -2.68 1.16
CA ALA A 35 3.28 -2.31 1.07
C ALA A 35 4.10 -3.43 0.41
N ASN A 36 3.91 -4.68 0.82
CA ASN A 36 4.63 -5.84 0.30
C ASN A 36 4.40 -6.04 -1.21
N TYR A 37 3.13 -5.99 -1.67
CA TYR A 37 2.82 -6.13 -3.10
C TYR A 37 3.33 -4.96 -3.93
N VAL A 38 3.24 -3.73 -3.42
CA VAL A 38 3.71 -2.55 -4.14
C VAL A 38 5.23 -2.46 -4.15
N CYS A 39 5.90 -2.85 -3.07
CA CYS A 39 7.38 -2.92 -2.97
C CYS A 39 7.97 -4.22 -3.53
N LEU A 40 7.16 -5.11 -4.14
CA LEU A 40 7.60 -6.33 -4.83
C LEU A 40 8.30 -7.35 -3.90
N GLY A 41 7.87 -7.44 -2.65
CA GLY A 41 8.45 -8.35 -1.67
C GLY A 41 9.81 -7.90 -1.11
N LEU A 42 10.28 -6.72 -1.44
CA LEU A 42 11.47 -6.12 -0.81
C LEU A 42 11.13 -5.78 0.65
N LYS A 43 11.46 -6.69 1.56
CA LYS A 43 11.02 -6.67 2.97
C LYS A 43 11.34 -5.33 3.65
N SER A 44 12.60 -4.86 3.56
CA SER A 44 13.00 -3.60 4.19
C SER A 44 12.17 -2.40 3.73
N GLU A 45 11.80 -2.35 2.45
CA GLU A 45 10.98 -1.26 1.91
C GLU A 45 9.52 -1.37 2.31
N ALA A 46 8.99 -2.60 2.36
CA ALA A 46 7.64 -2.84 2.85
C ALA A 46 7.52 -2.49 4.34
N ASP A 47 8.51 -2.86 5.15
CA ASP A 47 8.58 -2.52 6.57
C ASP A 47 8.64 -1.01 6.78
N ASP A 48 9.46 -0.29 6.01
CA ASP A 48 9.52 1.18 6.08
C ASP A 48 8.18 1.82 5.73
N VAL A 49 7.57 1.42 4.62
CA VAL A 49 6.24 1.95 4.22
C VAL A 49 5.20 1.67 5.29
N TYR A 50 5.22 0.47 5.88
CA TYR A 50 4.33 0.07 6.96
C TYR A 50 4.50 0.99 8.18
N GLN A 51 5.73 1.13 8.68
CA GLN A 51 6.05 1.95 9.85
C GLN A 51 5.71 3.43 9.61
N GLU A 52 6.17 4.00 8.50
CA GLU A 52 5.89 5.38 8.14
C GLU A 52 4.39 5.66 8.01
N THR A 53 3.60 4.68 7.56
CA THR A 53 2.15 4.82 7.44
C THR A 53 1.51 4.99 8.81
N PHE A 54 1.82 4.15 9.78
CA PHE A 54 1.23 4.24 11.11
C PHE A 54 1.77 5.42 11.92
N ILE A 55 3.04 5.77 11.77
CA ILE A 55 3.61 6.99 12.37
C ILE A 55 2.90 8.23 11.82
N SER A 56 2.72 8.31 10.50
CA SER A 56 2.00 9.41 9.86
C SER A 56 0.54 9.46 10.27
N ALA A 57 -0.12 8.30 10.37
CA ALA A 57 -1.50 8.21 10.82
C ALA A 57 -1.63 8.70 12.26
N PHE A 58 -0.79 8.26 13.18
CA PHE A 58 -0.78 8.70 14.57
C PHE A 58 -0.59 10.22 14.70
N LYS A 59 0.44 10.76 14.04
CA LYS A 59 0.72 12.20 14.04
C LYS A 59 -0.42 13.06 13.48
N ASN A 60 -1.20 12.51 12.56
CA ASN A 60 -2.24 13.25 11.85
C ASN A 60 -3.67 12.82 12.18
N ILE A 61 -3.88 11.94 13.17
CA ILE A 61 -5.22 11.43 13.53
C ILE A 61 -6.17 12.58 13.88
N LYS A 62 -5.69 13.61 14.57
CA LYS A 62 -6.48 14.82 14.91
C LYS A 62 -6.98 15.58 13.68
N LYS A 63 -6.31 15.46 12.53
CA LYS A 63 -6.70 16.11 11.26
C LYS A 63 -7.65 15.24 10.43
N PHE A 64 -7.94 14.03 10.86
CA PHE A 64 -8.87 13.16 10.15
C PHE A 64 -10.30 13.69 10.26
N LYS A 65 -10.92 14.05 9.13
CA LYS A 65 -12.23 14.72 9.06
C LYS A 65 -13.41 13.76 8.84
N GLY A 66 -13.19 12.47 8.77
CA GLY A 66 -14.26 11.47 8.56
C GLY A 66 -14.96 11.51 7.18
N LYS A 67 -14.46 12.31 6.21
CA LYS A 67 -15.04 12.37 4.85
C LYS A 67 -14.95 11.06 4.06
N ALA A 68 -14.09 10.15 4.49
CA ALA A 68 -13.97 8.77 4.03
C ALA A 68 -13.81 7.88 5.25
N GLY A 69 -13.96 6.56 5.08
CA GLY A 69 -13.68 5.62 6.16
C GLY A 69 -12.21 5.70 6.61
N PHE A 70 -11.96 5.36 7.88
CA PHE A 70 -10.59 5.37 8.42
C PHE A 70 -9.64 4.49 7.59
N GLY A 71 -10.08 3.29 7.19
CA GLY A 71 -9.30 2.41 6.32
C GLY A 71 -8.91 3.08 4.99
N THR A 72 -9.86 3.76 4.31
CA THR A 72 -9.58 4.50 3.07
C THR A 72 -8.55 5.60 3.28
N TRP A 73 -8.63 6.31 4.40
CA TRP A 73 -7.67 7.34 4.76
C TRP A 73 -6.28 6.74 5.03
N LEU A 74 -6.22 5.62 5.75
CA LEU A 74 -4.97 4.92 6.04
C LEU A 74 -4.32 4.35 4.78
N TYR A 75 -5.11 3.72 3.88
CA TYR A 75 -4.62 3.29 2.56
C TYR A 75 -4.07 4.44 1.73
N ARG A 76 -4.66 5.64 1.81
CA ARG A 76 -4.14 6.83 1.14
C ARG A 76 -2.75 7.23 1.65
N ILE A 77 -2.52 7.16 2.97
CA ILE A 77 -1.21 7.42 3.55
C ILE A 77 -0.21 6.39 3.04
N ALA A 78 -0.56 5.10 3.09
CA ALA A 78 0.30 4.02 2.61
C ALA A 78 0.63 4.15 1.11
N ALA A 79 -0.35 4.45 0.25
CA ALA A 79 -0.13 4.67 -1.18
C ALA A 79 0.81 5.84 -1.44
N ASN A 80 0.66 6.95 -0.69
CA ASN A 80 1.57 8.09 -0.80
C ASN A 80 3.00 7.72 -0.40
N ASN A 81 3.18 6.95 0.68
CA ASN A 81 4.50 6.49 1.12
C ASN A 81 5.15 5.56 0.07
N CYS A 82 4.36 4.66 -0.55
CA CYS A 82 4.84 3.87 -1.69
C CYS A 82 5.33 4.77 -2.83
N TRP A 83 4.54 5.77 -3.25
CA TRP A 83 4.96 6.69 -4.31
C TRP A 83 6.24 7.46 -3.96
N MET A 84 6.36 7.94 -2.73
CA MET A 84 7.55 8.67 -2.29
C MET A 84 8.81 7.80 -2.37
N LYS A 85 8.72 6.54 -1.94
CA LYS A 85 9.83 5.57 -2.06
C LYS A 85 10.28 5.38 -3.51
N PHE A 86 9.32 5.13 -4.43
CA PHE A 86 9.66 4.93 -5.84
C PHE A 86 10.20 6.21 -6.51
N ARG A 87 9.69 7.39 -6.14
CA ARG A 87 10.22 8.66 -6.64
C ARG A 87 11.65 8.90 -6.17
N LYS A 88 11.95 8.63 -4.90
CA LYS A 88 13.28 8.77 -4.34
C LYS A 88 14.27 7.87 -5.08
N LYS A 89 13.96 6.58 -5.25
CA LYS A 89 14.79 5.65 -6.02
C LYS A 89 15.03 6.09 -7.45
N LYS A 90 14.00 6.62 -8.13
CA LYS A 90 14.17 7.14 -9.50
C LYS A 90 15.12 8.34 -9.53
N SER A 91 15.05 9.22 -8.55
CA SER A 91 15.96 10.37 -8.41
C SER A 91 17.39 9.91 -8.13
N GLU A 92 17.58 8.95 -7.23
CA GLU A 92 18.90 8.40 -6.90
C GLU A 92 19.54 7.67 -8.09
N LYS A 93 18.76 6.93 -8.90
CA LYS A 93 19.24 6.28 -10.13
C LYS A 93 19.63 7.27 -11.24
N LEU A 94 19.05 8.45 -11.26
CA LEU A 94 19.46 9.52 -12.21
C LEU A 94 20.81 10.16 -11.82
N VAL A 95 21.21 10.01 -10.56
CA VAL A 95 22.51 10.51 -10.05
C VAL A 95 23.59 9.43 -10.12
N SER A 96 23.20 8.15 -10.18
CA SER A 96 24.10 6.99 -10.25
C SER A 96 23.80 6.20 -11.52
N LEU A 97 24.59 6.42 -12.57
CA LEU A 97 24.54 5.68 -13.85
C LEU A 97 25.26 4.32 -13.79
N GLU A 98 25.54 3.79 -12.61
CA GLU A 98 26.18 2.48 -12.42
C GLU A 98 25.41 1.65 -11.40
N ASP A 99 25.18 0.38 -11.77
CA ASP A 99 24.57 -0.73 -11.02
C ASP A 99 23.05 -0.94 -11.13
N VAL A 100 22.72 -1.57 -12.26
CA VAL A 100 21.60 -2.51 -12.33
C VAL A 100 22.15 -3.91 -12.08
N ARG A 101 22.36 -4.27 -10.81
CA ARG A 101 22.54 -5.65 -10.35
C ARG A 101 22.01 -5.77 -8.94
N GLY A 102 21.16 -6.79 -8.72
CA GLY A 102 20.79 -7.21 -7.37
C GLY A 102 19.30 -7.46 -7.19
N LEU A 103 18.76 -8.51 -7.84
CA LEU A 103 17.76 -9.34 -7.19
C LEU A 103 18.56 -10.26 -6.29
N GLU A 104 18.91 -9.79 -5.10
CA GLU A 104 19.52 -10.67 -4.10
C GLU A 104 18.46 -11.59 -3.51
N ASP A 105 18.81 -12.88 -3.49
CA ASP A 105 18.14 -13.95 -2.79
C ASP A 105 17.80 -13.55 -1.35
N ILE A 106 16.53 -13.59 -1.02
CA ILE A 106 16.10 -13.52 0.37
C ILE A 106 15.69 -14.93 0.79
N THR A 107 16.67 -15.68 1.24
CA THR A 107 16.44 -16.84 2.11
C THR A 107 16.41 -16.38 3.56
N HIS A 108 15.45 -16.89 4.27
CA HIS A 108 15.27 -17.23 5.68
C HIS A 108 14.18 -16.51 6.47
N THR A 109 13.15 -17.33 6.73
CA THR A 109 12.56 -17.85 8.00
C THR A 109 12.34 -16.83 9.11
N ASP A 110 11.06 -16.53 9.47
CA ASP A 110 10.34 -17.23 10.51
C ASP A 110 8.85 -16.79 10.61
N GLU A 111 8.04 -17.78 10.74
CA GLU A 111 6.75 -17.97 11.34
C GLU A 111 5.87 -16.75 11.69
N ILE A 112 5.23 -16.17 10.71
CA ILE A 112 3.80 -15.91 10.68
C ILE A 112 3.40 -16.17 9.23
N LYS A 113 2.43 -17.03 8.96
CA LYS A 113 1.92 -17.36 7.62
C LYS A 113 1.30 -16.15 6.92
N LYS A 114 2.09 -15.10 6.68
CA LYS A 114 1.82 -14.10 5.67
C LYS A 114 2.14 -14.78 4.35
N LYS A 115 1.15 -14.93 3.46
CA LYS A 115 1.35 -15.44 2.11
C LYS A 115 2.55 -14.71 1.52
N GLU A 116 3.68 -15.39 1.46
CA GLU A 116 4.85 -14.89 0.76
C GLU A 116 4.42 -14.57 -0.66
N LEU A 117 4.77 -13.38 -1.11
CA LEU A 117 4.54 -13.01 -2.49
C LEU A 117 5.32 -13.97 -3.36
N SER A 118 4.62 -14.84 -4.11
CA SER A 118 5.32 -15.79 -4.97
C SER A 118 6.18 -15.02 -5.98
N GLU A 119 7.35 -15.56 -6.32
CA GLU A 119 8.28 -14.94 -7.28
C GLU A 119 7.60 -14.64 -8.62
N SER A 120 6.68 -15.50 -9.06
CA SER A 120 5.90 -15.29 -10.28
C SER A 120 5.01 -14.04 -10.20
N VAL A 121 4.36 -13.81 -9.06
CA VAL A 121 3.53 -12.61 -8.83
C VAL A 121 4.40 -11.36 -8.73
N ALA A 122 5.50 -11.42 -7.98
CA ALA A 122 6.46 -10.32 -7.89
C ALA A 122 7.02 -9.95 -9.27
N LYS A 123 7.40 -10.94 -10.08
CA LYS A 123 7.88 -10.77 -11.45
C LYS A 123 6.82 -10.19 -12.38
N ALA A 124 5.55 -10.57 -12.23
CA ALA A 124 4.46 -9.99 -13.01
C ALA A 124 4.24 -8.51 -12.61
N LEU A 125 4.16 -8.24 -11.31
CA LEU A 125 3.95 -6.87 -10.78
C LEU A 125 5.14 -5.94 -11.06
N SER A 126 6.38 -6.46 -11.13
CA SER A 126 7.58 -5.63 -11.41
C SER A 126 7.53 -4.93 -12.77
N LYS A 127 6.76 -5.47 -13.69
CA LYS A 127 6.59 -4.90 -15.05
C LYS A 127 5.57 -3.77 -15.10
N LEU A 128 4.83 -3.55 -14.01
CA LEU A 128 3.89 -2.46 -13.87
C LEU A 128 4.57 -1.22 -13.27
N THR A 129 4.16 -0.04 -13.72
CA THR A 129 4.49 1.19 -12.99
C THR A 129 3.84 1.15 -11.60
N VAL A 130 4.35 1.94 -10.66
CA VAL A 130 3.78 2.02 -9.29
C VAL A 130 2.29 2.36 -9.30
N ASP A 131 1.83 3.19 -10.24
CA ASP A 131 0.42 3.56 -10.39
C ASP A 131 -0.47 2.38 -10.78
N PHE A 132 -0.04 1.57 -11.73
CA PHE A 132 -0.76 0.37 -12.15
C PHE A 132 -0.71 -0.71 -11.07
N ARG A 133 0.41 -0.84 -10.39
CA ARG A 133 0.61 -1.79 -9.30
C ARG A 133 -0.31 -1.47 -8.12
N LEU A 134 -0.39 -0.19 -7.73
CA LEU A 134 -1.34 0.27 -6.71
C LEU A 134 -2.80 -0.01 -7.11
N ALA A 135 -3.16 0.21 -8.37
CA ALA A 135 -4.54 -0.04 -8.82
C ALA A 135 -4.93 -1.52 -8.70
N VAL A 136 -4.06 -2.44 -9.15
CA VAL A 136 -4.28 -3.89 -9.03
C VAL A 136 -4.28 -4.31 -7.55
N THR A 137 -3.32 -3.83 -6.77
CA THR A 137 -3.22 -4.20 -5.35
C THR A 137 -4.46 -3.78 -4.58
N LEU A 138 -4.96 -2.56 -4.77
CA LEU A 138 -6.14 -2.07 -4.06
C LEU A 138 -7.41 -2.83 -4.45
N ALA A 139 -7.65 -3.02 -5.75
CA ALA A 139 -8.89 -3.64 -6.22
C ALA A 139 -8.86 -5.17 -6.15
N ASP A 140 -7.82 -5.80 -6.71
CA ASP A 140 -7.80 -7.24 -6.94
C ASP A 140 -7.24 -8.03 -5.75
N ILE A 141 -6.32 -7.43 -4.98
CA ILE A 141 -5.68 -8.10 -3.85
C ILE A 141 -6.32 -7.70 -2.52
N GLN A 142 -6.55 -6.39 -2.31
CA GLN A 142 -7.14 -5.89 -1.06
C GLN A 142 -8.67 -5.85 -1.09
N GLY A 143 -9.29 -6.04 -2.26
CA GLY A 143 -10.73 -6.13 -2.41
C GLY A 143 -11.49 -4.81 -2.18
N LEU A 144 -10.83 -3.66 -2.36
CA LEU A 144 -11.51 -2.36 -2.27
C LEU A 144 -12.43 -2.16 -3.47
N SER A 145 -13.57 -1.51 -3.24
CA SER A 145 -14.45 -1.07 -4.34
C SER A 145 -13.74 -0.07 -5.27
N MET A 146 -14.29 0.12 -6.46
CA MET A 146 -13.77 1.10 -7.43
C MET A 146 -13.80 2.53 -6.86
N GLU A 147 -14.84 2.85 -6.09
CA GLU A 147 -15.06 4.13 -5.43
C GLU A 147 -14.04 4.36 -4.31
N GLU A 148 -13.77 3.36 -3.48
CA GLU A 148 -12.78 3.42 -2.41
C GLU A 148 -11.37 3.54 -2.98
N SER A 149 -11.04 2.72 -3.97
CA SER A 149 -9.74 2.73 -4.63
C SER A 149 -9.46 4.07 -5.33
N ALA A 150 -10.46 4.63 -6.01
CA ALA A 150 -10.37 5.96 -6.62
C ALA A 150 -10.14 7.05 -5.57
N LYS A 151 -10.85 6.98 -4.42
CA LYS A 151 -10.65 7.89 -3.28
C LYS A 151 -9.25 7.75 -2.69
N VAL A 152 -8.71 6.53 -2.56
CA VAL A 152 -7.33 6.28 -2.09
C VAL A 152 -6.33 6.97 -3.01
N LEU A 153 -6.45 6.78 -4.33
CA LEU A 153 -5.52 7.32 -5.31
C LEU A 153 -5.79 8.78 -5.71
N LYS A 154 -6.83 9.42 -5.15
CA LYS A 154 -7.27 10.79 -5.46
C LYS A 154 -7.53 11.03 -6.96
N ILE A 155 -8.15 10.07 -7.61
CA ILE A 155 -8.57 10.14 -9.01
C ILE A 155 -10.08 9.89 -9.13
N THR A 156 -10.65 10.16 -10.31
CA THR A 156 -12.05 9.83 -10.57
C THR A 156 -12.25 8.33 -10.76
N VAL A 157 -13.47 7.85 -10.51
CA VAL A 157 -13.81 6.42 -10.71
C VAL A 157 -13.57 5.96 -12.17
N PRO A 158 -13.96 6.73 -13.21
CA PRO A 158 -13.62 6.38 -14.60
C PRO A 158 -12.11 6.28 -14.84
N ALA A 159 -11.32 7.21 -14.29
CA ALA A 159 -9.85 7.17 -14.41
C ALA A 159 -9.27 5.93 -13.72
N PHE A 160 -9.81 5.56 -12.55
CA PHE A 160 -9.40 4.34 -11.85
C PHE A 160 -9.73 3.08 -12.66
N LYS A 161 -10.97 2.98 -13.18
CA LYS A 161 -11.38 1.85 -14.02
C LYS A 161 -10.47 1.68 -15.24
N THR A 162 -10.15 2.79 -15.94
CA THR A 162 -9.22 2.78 -17.08
C THR A 162 -7.82 2.32 -16.66
N ARG A 163 -7.32 2.82 -15.54
CA ARG A 163 -6.00 2.43 -14.99
C ARG A 163 -5.96 0.95 -14.65
N LEU A 164 -6.95 0.45 -13.94
CA LEU A 164 -7.06 -0.97 -13.57
C LEU A 164 -7.16 -1.87 -14.80
N PHE A 165 -7.99 -1.49 -15.78
CA PHE A 165 -8.12 -2.23 -17.04
C PHE A 165 -6.76 -2.35 -17.76
N ARG A 166 -6.04 -1.25 -17.94
CA ARG A 166 -4.70 -1.26 -18.56
C ARG A 166 -3.71 -2.10 -17.78
N ALA A 167 -3.72 -2.01 -16.45
CA ALA A 167 -2.86 -2.83 -15.59
C ALA A 167 -3.13 -4.33 -15.78
N ARG A 168 -4.40 -4.74 -15.80
CA ARG A 168 -4.80 -6.13 -16.05
C ARG A 168 -4.40 -6.62 -17.44
N GLN A 169 -4.54 -5.79 -18.48
CA GLN A 169 -4.08 -6.13 -19.83
C GLN A 169 -2.57 -6.34 -19.88
N MET A 170 -1.80 -5.48 -19.22
CA MET A 170 -0.34 -5.65 -19.13
C MET A 170 0.07 -6.92 -18.40
N LEU A 171 -0.72 -7.38 -17.44
CA LEU A 171 -0.49 -8.65 -16.76
C LEU A 171 -0.88 -9.83 -17.65
N LYS A 172 -2.05 -9.78 -18.34
CA LYS A 172 -2.54 -10.85 -19.19
C LYS A 172 -1.58 -11.18 -20.33
N ASN A 173 -1.10 -10.18 -21.07
CA ASN A 173 -0.19 -10.38 -22.24
C ASN A 173 1.15 -11.03 -21.89
N LYS A 174 1.32 -11.52 -20.69
CA LYS A 174 2.56 -12.17 -20.22
C LYS A 174 2.37 -13.56 -19.66
N PHE A 175 1.13 -14.03 -19.63
CA PHE A 175 0.80 -15.41 -19.31
C PHE A 175 0.40 -16.20 -20.60
N GLU A 176 0.38 -15.52 -21.74
CA GLU A 176 0.33 -16.08 -23.10
C GLU A 176 1.76 -16.13 -23.70
#